data_fc68037c60b67df6a5d05148809d77aa
#
_entry.id   fc68037c60b67df6a5d05148809d77aa
#
_cell.length_a   1.000
_cell.length_b   1.000
_cell.length_c   1.000
_cell.angle_alpha   90.00
_cell.angle_beta   90.00
_cell.angle_gamma   90.00
#
_symmetry.space_group_name_H-M   'P 1'
#
loop_
_entity.id
_entity.type
_entity.pdbx_description
1 polymer ?
#
loop_
_entity_poly.entity_id
_entity_poly.type
_entity_poly.pdbx_seq_one_letter_code
_entity_poly.pdbx_strand_id
1 'polypeptide(L)'
;MPEPLPPRIELLSARNNRLVRLPELPAGLEALDVSDNRLTDVPESLLQLGSDAAVDLTDNPLQERLQSNLLRARTAADYAGPQILFSLNAEPTEATPRPLHEVVEDWLGQAPITLATWQGFADEPGAQDYARFLDRLAGTVNYRNEKFRQVVARICGRPRRRLRDLFFQLASDACARCEDRVTLTWNGMQTARLNAEIEDGLYDDRLAELLQHARVMFRLEALDGIARLTLNALSPTIPVDEIEVYLAYQTQLRDPLEQRHLAPDMRFLTVSHVNGDDLKRAIATVREQEAISFADYLATRWQPWETVLRRIAPEDHAAMEERLIEAMGDEFHTRLNQRLDEAGLTGDAGAERTLGPQVVSEIAREILARSPARSKAR
;
A
#
# COMPACT_ATOMS: atom_id res chain seq x y z
N MET A 1 -18.70 -19.30 9.41
CA MET A 1 -19.24 -19.81 8.14
C MET A 1 -18.20 -20.74 7.54
N PRO A 2 -18.57 -21.86 6.86
CA PRO A 2 -17.56 -22.73 6.24
C PRO A 2 -16.81 -21.99 5.14
N GLU A 3 -15.55 -22.39 4.91
CA GLU A 3 -14.66 -21.74 3.97
C GLU A 3 -13.69 -22.76 3.36
N PRO A 4 -13.75 -22.96 2.02
CA PRO A 4 -14.64 -22.29 1.08
C PRO A 4 -16.09 -22.73 1.21
N LEU A 5 -17.01 -21.92 0.66
CA LEU A 5 -18.40 -22.33 0.50
C LEU A 5 -18.51 -23.46 -0.55
N PRO A 6 -19.53 -24.35 -0.43
CA PRO A 6 -19.77 -25.33 -1.47
C PRO A 6 -19.98 -24.67 -2.83
N PRO A 7 -19.32 -25.11 -3.92
CA PRO A 7 -19.32 -24.40 -5.21
C PRO A 7 -20.68 -24.42 -5.93
N ARG A 8 -21.62 -25.26 -5.51
CA ARG A 8 -22.97 -25.40 -6.10
C ARG A 8 -24.08 -24.89 -5.20
N ILE A 9 -23.74 -24.06 -4.21
CA ILE A 9 -24.76 -23.46 -3.36
C ILE A 9 -25.46 -22.34 -4.13
N GLU A 10 -26.77 -22.39 -4.20
CA GLU A 10 -27.63 -21.42 -4.86
C GLU A 10 -28.30 -20.48 -3.87
N LEU A 11 -28.60 -20.99 -2.67
CA LEU A 11 -29.29 -20.25 -1.62
C LEU A 11 -28.49 -20.33 -0.31
N LEU A 12 -28.22 -19.19 0.29
CA LEU A 12 -27.51 -19.10 1.57
C LEU A 12 -28.21 -18.11 2.50
N SER A 13 -28.77 -18.61 3.60
CA SER A 13 -29.30 -17.76 4.67
C SER A 13 -28.47 -17.96 5.94
N ALA A 14 -27.95 -16.86 6.46
CA ALA A 14 -27.25 -16.79 7.73
C ALA A 14 -27.69 -15.55 8.52
N ARG A 15 -28.96 -15.16 8.36
CA ARG A 15 -29.58 -14.04 9.06
C ARG A 15 -29.51 -14.22 10.58
N ASN A 16 -29.45 -13.06 11.27
CA ASN A 16 -29.46 -12.97 12.74
C ASN A 16 -28.34 -13.84 13.37
N ASN A 17 -27.12 -13.56 13.00
CA ASN A 17 -25.92 -14.21 13.53
C ASN A 17 -24.89 -13.16 14.01
N ARG A 18 -23.65 -13.59 14.23
CA ARG A 18 -22.54 -12.72 14.65
C ARG A 18 -21.41 -12.75 13.62
N LEU A 19 -21.77 -12.82 12.33
CA LEU A 19 -20.79 -12.85 11.27
C LEU A 19 -20.13 -11.46 11.14
N VAL A 20 -18.82 -11.43 11.21
CA VAL A 20 -18.02 -10.22 11.00
C VAL A 20 -17.45 -10.13 9.58
N ARG A 21 -17.54 -11.22 8.81
CA ARG A 21 -17.07 -11.28 7.42
C ARG A 21 -17.76 -12.42 6.66
N LEU A 22 -17.76 -12.27 5.34
CA LEU A 22 -18.19 -13.30 4.40
C LEU A 22 -16.97 -13.95 3.72
N PRO A 23 -17.00 -15.25 3.42
CA PRO A 23 -16.05 -15.87 2.51
C PRO A 23 -16.30 -15.41 1.06
N GLU A 24 -15.42 -15.80 0.13
CA GLU A 24 -15.71 -15.63 -1.31
C GLU A 24 -16.98 -16.39 -1.68
N LEU A 25 -17.83 -15.72 -2.48
CA LEU A 25 -19.13 -16.25 -2.88
C LEU A 25 -19.01 -17.01 -4.21
N PRO A 26 -19.62 -18.18 -4.34
CA PRO A 26 -19.62 -18.89 -5.60
C PRO A 26 -20.51 -18.15 -6.63
N ALA A 27 -20.08 -18.11 -7.88
CA ALA A 27 -20.76 -17.37 -8.94
C ALA A 27 -22.21 -17.84 -9.25
N GLY A 28 -22.56 -19.07 -8.82
CA GLY A 28 -23.92 -19.61 -8.96
C GLY A 28 -24.86 -19.29 -7.81
N LEU A 29 -24.47 -18.41 -6.86
CA LEU A 29 -25.34 -18.04 -5.75
C LEU A 29 -26.45 -17.11 -6.23
N GLU A 30 -27.71 -17.53 -6.07
CA GLU A 30 -28.89 -16.80 -6.50
C GLU A 30 -29.53 -15.97 -5.37
N ALA A 31 -29.38 -16.42 -4.11
CA ALA A 31 -29.86 -15.65 -2.97
C ALA A 31 -28.92 -15.75 -1.77
N LEU A 32 -28.60 -14.58 -1.20
CA LEU A 32 -27.81 -14.42 0.01
C LEU A 32 -28.57 -13.55 1.02
N ASP A 33 -28.96 -14.12 2.15
CA ASP A 33 -29.51 -13.38 3.28
C ASP A 33 -28.51 -13.46 4.46
N VAL A 34 -27.83 -12.37 4.72
CA VAL A 34 -26.92 -12.19 5.85
C VAL A 34 -27.29 -10.94 6.67
N SER A 35 -28.57 -10.57 6.60
CA SER A 35 -29.11 -9.48 7.41
C SER A 35 -28.95 -9.74 8.90
N ASP A 36 -28.94 -8.67 9.70
CA ASP A 36 -28.82 -8.72 11.16
C ASP A 36 -27.54 -9.49 11.61
N ASN A 37 -26.38 -9.02 11.13
CA ASN A 37 -25.07 -9.54 11.47
C ASN A 37 -24.13 -8.39 11.89
N ARG A 38 -22.81 -8.63 11.87
CA ARG A 38 -21.77 -7.65 12.23
C ARG A 38 -20.78 -7.44 11.09
N LEU A 39 -21.28 -7.49 9.86
CA LEU A 39 -20.45 -7.31 8.68
C LEU A 39 -20.08 -5.83 8.55
N THR A 40 -18.79 -5.56 8.43
CA THR A 40 -18.26 -4.22 8.12
C THR A 40 -17.83 -4.11 6.66
N ASP A 41 -17.61 -5.28 6.01
CA ASP A 41 -17.12 -5.38 4.64
C ASP A 41 -17.73 -6.60 3.93
N VAL A 42 -17.63 -6.63 2.60
CA VAL A 42 -18.10 -7.72 1.74
C VAL A 42 -17.00 -8.20 0.78
N PRO A 43 -17.03 -9.48 0.33
CA PRO A 43 -16.07 -9.96 -0.66
C PRO A 43 -16.35 -9.34 -2.04
N GLU A 44 -15.30 -9.19 -2.85
CA GLU A 44 -15.40 -8.70 -4.24
C GLU A 44 -16.34 -9.57 -5.09
N SER A 45 -16.33 -10.89 -4.87
CA SER A 45 -17.22 -11.85 -5.51
C SER A 45 -18.71 -11.52 -5.36
N LEU A 46 -19.10 -10.69 -4.38
CA LEU A 46 -20.48 -10.24 -4.22
C LEU A 46 -20.97 -9.45 -5.45
N LEU A 47 -20.16 -8.54 -5.99
CA LEU A 47 -20.50 -7.74 -7.17
C LEU A 47 -20.41 -8.55 -8.48
N GLN A 48 -19.81 -9.73 -8.44
CA GLN A 48 -19.68 -10.66 -9.57
C GLN A 48 -20.82 -11.68 -9.65
N LEU A 49 -21.76 -11.67 -8.70
CA LEU A 49 -22.97 -12.48 -8.78
C LEU A 49 -23.85 -12.05 -9.95
N GLY A 50 -24.68 -12.95 -10.45
CA GLY A 50 -25.57 -12.67 -11.57
C GLY A 50 -26.58 -11.55 -11.26
N SER A 51 -27.08 -10.89 -12.31
CA SER A 51 -28.07 -9.79 -12.20
C SER A 51 -29.37 -10.19 -11.51
N ASP A 52 -29.71 -11.48 -11.53
CA ASP A 52 -30.91 -12.03 -10.92
C ASP A 52 -30.68 -12.44 -9.45
N ALA A 53 -29.43 -12.41 -8.98
CA ALA A 53 -29.11 -12.73 -7.61
C ALA A 53 -29.61 -11.64 -6.65
N ALA A 54 -30.23 -12.06 -5.55
CA ALA A 54 -30.70 -11.17 -4.48
C ALA A 54 -29.79 -11.28 -3.25
N VAL A 55 -29.30 -10.13 -2.78
CA VAL A 55 -28.40 -10.04 -1.63
C VAL A 55 -28.99 -9.12 -0.57
N ASP A 56 -29.21 -9.64 0.63
CA ASP A 56 -29.69 -8.85 1.78
C ASP A 56 -28.56 -8.71 2.82
N LEU A 57 -28.05 -7.48 2.94
CA LEU A 57 -27.04 -7.03 3.90
C LEU A 57 -27.63 -6.07 4.95
N THR A 58 -28.97 -5.93 5.03
CA THR A 58 -29.60 -5.01 5.97
C THR A 58 -29.18 -5.30 7.42
N ASP A 59 -29.19 -4.27 8.25
CA ASP A 59 -28.86 -4.35 9.67
C ASP A 59 -27.45 -4.94 9.94
N ASN A 60 -26.51 -4.57 9.07
CA ASN A 60 -25.08 -4.76 9.27
C ASN A 60 -24.37 -3.40 9.39
N PRO A 61 -23.34 -3.27 10.24
CA PRO A 61 -22.57 -2.04 10.41
C PRO A 61 -21.56 -1.87 9.26
N LEU A 62 -22.08 -1.81 8.02
CA LEU A 62 -21.26 -1.65 6.83
C LEU A 62 -20.59 -0.27 6.85
N GLN A 63 -19.32 -0.24 6.47
CA GLN A 63 -18.55 1.00 6.39
C GLN A 63 -19.18 1.98 5.39
N GLU A 64 -19.16 3.27 5.70
CA GLU A 64 -19.74 4.35 4.87
C GLU A 64 -19.17 4.35 3.45
N ARG A 65 -17.87 4.10 3.32
CA ARG A 65 -17.19 3.97 2.03
C ARG A 65 -17.73 2.79 1.23
N LEU A 66 -17.89 1.62 1.86
CA LEU A 66 -18.47 0.45 1.20
C LEU A 66 -19.89 0.74 0.73
N GLN A 67 -20.72 1.35 1.58
CA GLN A 67 -22.06 1.77 1.20
C GLN A 67 -22.05 2.70 -0.01
N SER A 68 -21.14 3.68 -0.03
CA SER A 68 -20.95 4.59 -1.16
C SER A 68 -20.53 3.85 -2.44
N ASN A 69 -19.61 2.89 -2.33
CA ASN A 69 -19.14 2.10 -3.46
C ASN A 69 -20.21 1.14 -4.00
N LEU A 70 -21.00 0.52 -3.13
CA LEU A 70 -22.15 -0.30 -3.53
C LEU A 70 -23.22 0.53 -4.26
N LEU A 71 -23.47 1.75 -3.78
CA LEU A 71 -24.39 2.68 -4.45
C LEU A 71 -23.87 3.08 -5.83
N ARG A 72 -22.59 3.42 -5.96
CA ARG A 72 -21.96 3.78 -7.24
C ARG A 72 -22.01 2.60 -8.22
N ALA A 73 -21.63 1.40 -7.77
CA ALA A 73 -21.70 0.20 -8.60
C ALA A 73 -23.12 0.00 -9.16
N ARG A 74 -24.14 0.06 -8.31
CA ARG A 74 -25.56 -0.11 -8.71
C ARG A 74 -26.09 0.98 -9.65
N THR A 75 -25.52 2.18 -9.61
CA THR A 75 -25.95 3.29 -10.47
C THR A 75 -25.17 3.39 -11.78
N ALA A 76 -24.14 2.57 -11.97
CA ALA A 76 -23.39 2.50 -13.22
C ALA A 76 -24.30 2.00 -14.36
N ALA A 77 -24.17 2.62 -15.54
CA ALA A 77 -25.03 2.32 -16.69
C ALA A 77 -24.86 0.87 -17.23
N ASP A 78 -23.73 0.26 -16.95
CA ASP A 78 -23.32 -1.09 -17.35
C ASP A 78 -23.38 -2.09 -16.19
N TYR A 79 -24.01 -1.74 -15.08
CA TYR A 79 -24.11 -2.63 -13.94
C TYR A 79 -24.90 -3.91 -14.29
N ALA A 80 -24.21 -5.04 -14.19
CA ALA A 80 -24.76 -6.37 -14.42
C ALA A 80 -24.68 -7.28 -13.17
N GLY A 81 -24.43 -6.68 -12.02
CA GLY A 81 -24.32 -7.40 -10.73
C GLY A 81 -25.66 -7.61 -10.03
N PRO A 82 -25.67 -8.19 -8.83
CA PRO A 82 -26.85 -8.60 -8.07
C PRO A 82 -27.69 -7.42 -7.56
N GLN A 83 -28.92 -7.72 -7.17
CA GLN A 83 -29.78 -6.79 -6.44
C GLN A 83 -29.36 -6.79 -4.96
N ILE A 84 -28.80 -5.67 -4.47
CA ILE A 84 -28.27 -5.57 -3.12
C ILE A 84 -29.16 -4.66 -2.27
N LEU A 85 -29.59 -5.16 -1.12
CA LEU A 85 -30.26 -4.41 -0.07
C LEU A 85 -29.30 -4.19 1.09
N PHE A 86 -29.19 -2.97 1.61
CA PHE A 86 -28.42 -2.64 2.81
C PHE A 86 -28.96 -1.38 3.50
N SER A 87 -28.70 -1.26 4.80
CA SER A 87 -29.11 -0.11 5.62
C SER A 87 -28.08 1.02 5.49
N LEU A 88 -28.53 2.22 5.16
CA LEU A 88 -27.65 3.40 4.97
C LEU A 88 -27.19 4.05 6.29
N ASN A 89 -27.78 3.70 7.43
CA ASN A 89 -27.57 4.38 8.71
C ASN A 89 -27.26 3.43 9.88
N ALA A 90 -26.63 2.31 9.62
CA ALA A 90 -26.10 1.51 10.72
C ALA A 90 -24.87 2.25 11.29
N GLU A 91 -25.08 3.01 12.38
CA GLU A 91 -23.97 3.46 13.21
C GLU A 91 -23.10 2.24 13.53
N PRO A 92 -21.77 2.28 13.27
CA PRO A 92 -20.90 1.20 13.69
C PRO A 92 -21.09 1.04 15.20
N THR A 93 -21.58 -0.11 15.63
CA THR A 93 -21.57 -0.42 17.07
C THR A 93 -20.08 -0.48 17.43
N GLU A 94 -19.54 0.57 18.02
CA GLU A 94 -18.18 0.60 18.51
C GLU A 94 -18.05 -0.54 19.53
N ALA A 95 -17.58 -1.68 19.05
CA ALA A 95 -17.18 -2.74 19.95
C ALA A 95 -16.10 -2.16 20.86
N THR A 96 -16.28 -2.31 22.17
CA THR A 96 -15.30 -1.84 23.16
C THR A 96 -13.91 -2.33 22.72
N PRO A 97 -12.94 -1.43 22.50
CA PRO A 97 -11.66 -1.82 22.00
C PRO A 97 -11.01 -2.84 22.92
N ARG A 98 -10.51 -3.93 22.34
CA ARG A 98 -9.79 -4.95 23.10
C ARG A 98 -8.46 -4.38 23.63
N PRO A 99 -8.00 -4.81 24.81
CA PRO A 99 -6.68 -4.44 25.33
C PRO A 99 -5.57 -4.81 24.35
N LEU A 100 -4.58 -3.92 24.19
CA LEU A 100 -3.48 -4.10 23.23
C LEU A 100 -2.78 -5.46 23.36
N HIS A 101 -2.51 -5.93 24.58
CA HIS A 101 -1.81 -7.19 24.81
C HIS A 101 -2.63 -8.42 24.39
N GLU A 102 -3.96 -8.38 24.52
CA GLU A 102 -4.83 -9.47 24.05
C GLU A 102 -4.85 -9.58 22.54
N VAL A 103 -4.90 -8.42 21.86
CA VAL A 103 -4.85 -8.39 20.39
C VAL A 103 -3.51 -8.87 19.87
N VAL A 104 -2.42 -8.47 20.53
CA VAL A 104 -1.06 -8.94 20.20
C VAL A 104 -0.90 -10.44 20.45
N GLU A 105 -1.58 -11.01 21.45
CA GLU A 105 -1.59 -12.46 21.72
C GLU A 105 -2.13 -13.27 20.54
N ASP A 106 -3.15 -12.78 19.87
CA ASP A 106 -3.73 -13.44 18.67
C ASP A 106 -2.68 -13.60 17.55
N TRP A 107 -1.70 -12.69 17.47
CA TRP A 107 -0.62 -12.74 16.50
C TRP A 107 0.60 -13.54 16.94
N LEU A 108 0.95 -13.46 18.23
CA LEU A 108 2.15 -14.10 18.79
C LEU A 108 1.92 -15.52 19.28
N GLY A 109 0.66 -15.88 19.56
CA GLY A 109 0.36 -17.03 20.38
C GLY A 109 0.88 -16.85 21.81
N GLN A 110 1.08 -17.97 22.52
CA GLN A 110 1.55 -17.92 23.91
C GLN A 110 3.02 -17.52 24.03
N ALA A 111 3.26 -16.23 24.23
CA ALA A 111 4.58 -15.64 24.47
C ALA A 111 4.56 -14.74 25.74
N PRO A 112 4.52 -15.32 26.97
CA PRO A 112 4.21 -14.58 28.21
C PRO A 112 5.08 -13.35 28.46
N ILE A 113 6.39 -13.41 28.20
CA ILE A 113 7.33 -12.31 28.44
C ILE A 113 7.02 -11.13 27.50
N THR A 114 6.75 -11.42 26.24
CA THR A 114 6.43 -10.40 25.25
C THR A 114 5.07 -9.76 25.53
N LEU A 115 4.09 -10.55 25.97
CA LEU A 115 2.75 -10.05 26.34
C LEU A 115 2.82 -9.13 27.55
N ALA A 116 3.58 -9.45 28.58
CA ALA A 116 3.81 -8.57 29.73
C ALA A 116 4.45 -7.24 29.32
N THR A 117 5.33 -7.25 28.31
CA THR A 117 5.92 -6.03 27.76
C THR A 117 4.84 -5.17 27.05
N TRP A 118 3.95 -5.78 26.30
CA TRP A 118 2.85 -5.07 25.63
C TRP A 118 1.79 -4.51 26.60
N GLN A 119 1.58 -5.16 27.74
CA GLN A 119 0.77 -4.61 28.83
C GLN A 119 1.35 -3.29 29.35
N GLY A 120 2.67 -3.17 29.43
CA GLY A 120 3.35 -1.94 29.85
C GLY A 120 3.22 -0.77 28.88
N PHE A 121 2.76 -1.03 27.64
CA PHE A 121 2.58 0.01 26.61
C PHE A 121 1.10 0.42 26.43
N ALA A 122 0.19 -0.17 27.20
CA ALA A 122 -1.26 0.03 27.02
C ALA A 122 -1.70 1.49 27.13
N ASP A 123 -1.03 2.28 27.97
CA ASP A 123 -1.34 3.69 28.23
C ASP A 123 -0.53 4.67 27.35
N GLU A 124 0.32 4.17 26.45
CA GLU A 124 1.06 5.04 25.53
C GLU A 124 0.14 5.66 24.46
N PRO A 125 0.41 6.90 24.01
CA PRO A 125 -0.36 7.52 22.94
C PRO A 125 -0.41 6.66 21.69
N GLY A 126 -1.61 6.42 21.13
CA GLY A 126 -1.82 5.59 19.94
C GLY A 126 -1.87 4.09 20.19
N ALA A 127 -1.61 3.60 21.42
CA ALA A 127 -1.65 2.17 21.77
C ALA A 127 -3.01 1.54 21.46
N GLN A 128 -4.10 2.24 21.77
CA GLN A 128 -5.46 1.78 21.55
C GLN A 128 -5.81 1.75 20.05
N ASP A 129 -5.33 2.72 19.29
CA ASP A 129 -5.53 2.76 17.84
C ASP A 129 -4.74 1.64 17.16
N TYR A 130 -3.55 1.33 17.66
CA TYR A 130 -2.77 0.20 17.15
C TYR A 130 -3.42 -1.15 17.49
N ALA A 131 -4.05 -1.28 18.67
CA ALA A 131 -4.84 -2.45 19.01
C ALA A 131 -6.01 -2.62 18.04
N ARG A 132 -6.79 -1.56 17.79
CA ARG A 132 -7.88 -1.58 16.77
C ARG A 132 -7.36 -1.93 15.39
N PHE A 133 -6.22 -1.36 15.01
CA PHE A 133 -5.60 -1.66 13.72
C PHE A 133 -5.25 -3.15 13.58
N LEU A 134 -4.60 -3.75 14.58
CA LEU A 134 -4.25 -5.17 14.58
C LEU A 134 -5.49 -6.08 14.58
N ASP A 135 -6.54 -5.72 15.32
CA ASP A 135 -7.82 -6.45 15.32
C ASP A 135 -8.47 -6.44 13.92
N ARG A 136 -8.49 -5.27 13.27
CA ARG A 136 -9.00 -5.15 11.90
C ARG A 136 -8.15 -5.93 10.91
N LEU A 137 -6.83 -5.87 11.06
CA LEU A 137 -5.90 -6.62 10.21
C LEU A 137 -6.11 -8.12 10.35
N ALA A 138 -6.42 -8.62 11.56
CA ALA A 138 -6.81 -10.00 11.80
C ALA A 138 -8.15 -10.37 11.14
N GLY A 139 -9.03 -9.41 10.92
CA GLY A 139 -10.28 -9.56 10.16
C GLY A 139 -10.08 -9.66 8.63
N THR A 140 -8.90 -9.32 8.10
CA THR A 140 -8.64 -9.38 6.65
C THR A 140 -8.35 -10.80 6.16
N VAL A 141 -8.47 -11.02 4.85
CA VAL A 141 -8.09 -12.29 4.21
C VAL A 141 -6.63 -12.67 4.47
N ASN A 142 -5.78 -11.67 4.70
CA ASN A 142 -4.35 -11.85 4.95
C ASN A 142 -4.05 -12.63 6.23
N TYR A 143 -4.93 -12.59 7.24
CA TYR A 143 -4.73 -13.33 8.50
C TYR A 143 -4.58 -14.84 8.30
N ARG A 144 -5.13 -15.40 7.23
CA ARG A 144 -5.01 -16.83 6.89
C ARG A 144 -3.68 -17.17 6.25
N ASN A 145 -2.99 -16.20 5.70
CA ASN A 145 -1.68 -16.39 5.09
C ASN A 145 -0.61 -16.55 6.17
N GLU A 146 -0.09 -17.77 6.32
CA GLU A 146 0.89 -18.11 7.35
C GLU A 146 2.14 -17.22 7.28
N LYS A 147 2.64 -16.93 6.08
CA LYS A 147 3.81 -16.05 5.89
C LYS A 147 3.52 -14.63 6.35
N PHE A 148 2.32 -14.14 6.07
CA PHE A 148 1.87 -12.82 6.52
C PHE A 148 1.79 -12.77 8.05
N ARG A 149 1.14 -13.75 8.69
CA ARG A 149 1.08 -13.83 10.15
C ARG A 149 2.48 -13.86 10.78
N GLN A 150 3.41 -14.61 10.20
CA GLN A 150 4.80 -14.65 10.69
C GLN A 150 5.49 -13.29 10.59
N VAL A 151 5.21 -12.48 9.57
CA VAL A 151 5.75 -11.12 9.46
C VAL A 151 5.18 -10.23 10.56
N VAL A 152 3.85 -10.24 10.77
CA VAL A 152 3.22 -9.47 11.85
C VAL A 152 3.73 -9.93 13.22
N ALA A 153 3.76 -11.24 13.47
CA ALA A 153 4.26 -11.82 14.71
C ALA A 153 5.72 -11.41 14.99
N ARG A 154 6.58 -11.36 13.97
CA ARG A 154 7.97 -10.91 14.11
C ARG A 154 8.06 -9.44 14.53
N ILE A 155 7.19 -8.60 14.01
CA ILE A 155 7.10 -7.19 14.39
C ILE A 155 6.64 -7.06 15.83
N CYS A 156 5.54 -7.73 16.19
CA CYS A 156 5.01 -7.73 17.55
C CYS A 156 5.95 -8.40 18.57
N GLY A 157 6.76 -9.37 18.14
CA GLY A 157 7.70 -10.10 19.00
C GLY A 157 8.93 -9.28 19.43
N ARG A 158 9.21 -8.16 18.77
CA ARG A 158 10.37 -7.30 19.05
C ARG A 158 9.98 -5.81 19.04
N PRO A 159 9.23 -5.33 20.04
CA PRO A 159 8.74 -3.96 20.08
C PRO A 159 9.87 -2.97 20.38
N ARG A 160 10.65 -2.60 19.37
CA ARG A 160 11.64 -1.52 19.48
C ARG A 160 10.91 -0.20 19.66
N ARG A 161 11.34 0.61 20.63
CA ARG A 161 10.64 1.86 21.01
C ARG A 161 10.32 2.74 19.79
N ARG A 162 11.33 3.08 18.99
CA ARG A 162 11.16 3.95 17.83
C ARG A 162 10.16 3.42 16.82
N LEU A 163 10.22 2.12 16.51
CA LEU A 163 9.31 1.48 15.56
C LEU A 163 7.89 1.40 16.12
N ARG A 164 7.74 1.13 17.41
CA ARG A 164 6.46 1.11 18.10
C ARG A 164 5.79 2.48 18.08
N ASP A 165 6.53 3.53 18.46
CA ASP A 165 6.02 4.91 18.47
C ASP A 165 5.52 5.31 17.08
N LEU A 166 6.28 4.95 16.03
CA LEU A 166 5.90 5.19 14.65
C LEU A 166 4.66 4.40 14.23
N PHE A 167 4.54 3.14 14.62
CA PHE A 167 3.37 2.32 14.31
C PHE A 167 2.13 2.79 15.05
N PHE A 168 2.26 3.25 16.29
CA PHE A 168 1.17 3.86 17.04
C PHE A 168 0.66 5.11 16.35
N GLN A 169 1.56 5.97 15.88
CA GLN A 169 1.19 7.16 15.12
C GLN A 169 0.51 6.81 13.80
N LEU A 170 1.07 5.90 13.00
CA LEU A 170 0.47 5.48 11.73
C LEU A 170 -0.92 4.86 11.92
N ALA A 171 -1.12 4.09 12.99
CA ALA A 171 -2.42 3.52 13.32
C ALA A 171 -3.42 4.60 13.72
N SER A 172 -3.01 5.59 14.51
CA SER A 172 -3.86 6.71 14.92
C SER A 172 -4.29 7.56 13.74
N ASP A 173 -3.36 7.87 12.83
CA ASP A 173 -3.64 8.60 11.59
C ASP A 173 -4.62 7.83 10.67
N ALA A 174 -4.52 6.51 10.64
CA ALA A 174 -5.40 5.64 9.87
C ALA A 174 -6.82 5.61 10.46
N CYS A 175 -6.94 5.46 11.78
CA CYS A 175 -8.22 5.42 12.48
C CYS A 175 -9.00 6.72 12.36
N ALA A 176 -8.30 7.87 12.31
CA ALA A 176 -8.93 9.18 12.18
C ALA A 176 -9.50 9.45 10.78
N ARG A 177 -9.09 8.72 9.74
CA ARG A 177 -9.40 9.08 8.35
C ARG A 177 -10.33 8.14 7.61
N CYS A 178 -10.31 6.83 7.84
CA CYS A 178 -11.20 5.86 7.18
C CYS A 178 -10.86 4.42 7.57
N GLU A 179 -11.89 3.59 7.79
CA GLU A 179 -11.71 2.18 8.21
C GLU A 179 -11.12 1.27 7.13
N ASP A 180 -11.29 1.62 5.85
CA ASP A 180 -10.89 0.80 4.70
C ASP A 180 -9.38 0.78 4.41
N ARG A 181 -8.61 1.57 5.13
CA ARG A 181 -7.17 1.72 4.87
C ARG A 181 -6.28 0.73 5.62
N VAL A 182 -6.85 -0.27 6.30
CA VAL A 182 -6.07 -1.20 7.12
C VAL A 182 -4.90 -1.81 6.33
N THR A 183 -5.17 -2.31 5.13
CA THR A 183 -4.12 -2.93 4.31
C THR A 183 -3.15 -1.90 3.74
N LEU A 184 -3.63 -0.73 3.33
CA LEU A 184 -2.76 0.39 2.89
C LEU A 184 -1.90 0.90 4.05
N THR A 185 -2.47 1.02 5.25
CA THR A 185 -1.73 1.37 6.47
C THR A 185 -0.65 0.34 6.77
N TRP A 186 -0.96 -0.96 6.64
CA TRP A 186 0.03 -2.02 6.76
C TRP A 186 1.18 -1.86 5.77
N ASN A 187 0.88 -1.58 4.51
CA ASN A 187 1.90 -1.34 3.48
C ASN A 187 2.79 -0.14 3.85
N GLY A 188 2.20 0.95 4.35
CA GLY A 188 2.93 2.09 4.89
C GLY A 188 3.82 1.72 6.09
N MET A 189 3.33 0.87 7.00
CA MET A 189 4.11 0.34 8.13
C MET A 189 5.30 -0.51 7.68
N GLN A 190 5.19 -1.27 6.57
CA GLN A 190 6.32 -2.02 6.02
C GLN A 190 7.42 -1.09 5.50
N THR A 191 7.04 0.00 4.84
CA THR A 191 8.00 1.04 4.40
C THR A 191 8.68 1.72 5.60
N ALA A 192 7.91 2.09 6.61
CA ALA A 192 8.43 2.69 7.83
C ALA A 192 9.38 1.75 8.58
N ARG A 193 9.05 0.45 8.63
CA ARG A 193 9.93 -0.58 9.21
C ARG A 193 11.24 -0.68 8.44
N LEU A 194 11.18 -0.75 7.11
CA LEU A 194 12.38 -0.80 6.26
C LEU A 194 13.30 0.39 6.55
N ASN A 195 12.74 1.60 6.59
CA ASN A 195 13.52 2.81 6.87
C ASN A 195 14.17 2.76 8.26
N ALA A 196 13.43 2.32 9.29
CA ALA A 196 13.98 2.16 10.63
C ALA A 196 15.09 1.09 10.69
N GLU A 197 14.93 -0.04 10.01
CA GLU A 197 15.93 -1.10 9.91
C GLU A 197 17.21 -0.62 9.19
N ILE A 198 17.07 0.22 8.18
CA ILE A 198 18.18 0.86 7.46
C ILE A 198 18.91 1.85 8.37
N GLU A 199 18.19 2.68 9.08
CA GLU A 199 18.77 3.63 10.02
C GLU A 199 19.50 2.93 11.18
N ASP A 200 19.01 1.77 11.62
CA ASP A 200 19.66 0.91 12.62
C ASP A 200 20.90 0.15 12.07
N GLY A 201 21.24 0.30 10.79
CA GLY A 201 22.43 -0.31 10.17
C GLY A 201 22.26 -1.78 9.79
N LEU A 202 21.03 -2.31 9.75
CA LEU A 202 20.80 -3.74 9.46
C LEU A 202 21.17 -4.15 8.02
N TYR A 203 21.38 -3.19 7.14
CA TYR A 203 21.69 -3.41 5.73
C TYR A 203 23.12 -3.01 5.33
N ASP A 204 23.96 -2.60 6.29
CA ASP A 204 25.32 -2.09 5.99
C ASP A 204 26.23 -3.16 5.36
N ASP A 205 26.00 -4.43 5.68
CA ASP A 205 26.67 -5.62 5.09
C ASP A 205 25.79 -6.39 4.09
N ARG A 206 24.56 -5.91 3.77
CA ARG A 206 23.58 -6.59 2.92
C ARG A 206 23.08 -5.72 1.78
N LEU A 207 24.01 -5.07 1.08
CA LEU A 207 23.69 -4.12 0.01
C LEU A 207 22.85 -4.73 -1.13
N ALA A 208 23.06 -5.99 -1.46
CA ALA A 208 22.27 -6.66 -2.50
C ALA A 208 20.77 -6.76 -2.10
N GLU A 209 20.49 -7.03 -0.82
CA GLU A 209 19.13 -7.06 -0.28
C GLU A 209 18.53 -5.65 -0.23
N LEU A 210 19.33 -4.67 0.19
CA LEU A 210 18.92 -3.26 0.17
C LEU A 210 18.51 -2.80 -1.23
N LEU A 211 19.27 -3.16 -2.27
CA LEU A 211 18.93 -2.86 -3.66
C LEU A 211 17.63 -3.52 -4.12
N GLN A 212 17.34 -4.73 -3.63
CA GLN A 212 16.03 -5.36 -3.92
C GLN A 212 14.87 -4.57 -3.27
N HIS A 213 15.05 -4.09 -2.04
CA HIS A 213 14.07 -3.21 -1.40
C HIS A 213 13.89 -1.90 -2.16
N ALA A 214 14.98 -1.30 -2.63
CA ALA A 214 14.93 -0.08 -3.45
C ALA A 214 14.12 -0.29 -4.74
N ARG A 215 14.27 -1.45 -5.41
CA ARG A 215 13.47 -1.77 -6.60
C ARG A 215 11.99 -1.88 -6.29
N VAL A 216 11.63 -2.50 -5.16
CA VAL A 216 10.22 -2.55 -4.72
C VAL A 216 9.68 -1.14 -4.50
N MET A 217 10.43 -0.27 -3.83
CA MET A 217 10.02 1.12 -3.57
C MET A 217 9.89 1.93 -4.87
N PHE A 218 10.84 1.78 -5.80
CA PHE A 218 10.77 2.40 -7.11
C PHE A 218 9.49 2.02 -7.87
N ARG A 219 9.19 0.72 -7.92
CA ARG A 219 8.00 0.18 -8.61
C ARG A 219 6.71 0.66 -7.96
N LEU A 220 6.67 0.78 -6.62
CA LEU A 220 5.51 1.35 -5.91
C LEU A 220 5.27 2.80 -6.29
N GLU A 221 6.33 3.63 -6.31
CA GLU A 221 6.22 5.03 -6.73
C GLU A 221 5.78 5.16 -8.20
N ALA A 222 6.28 4.29 -9.07
CA ALA A 222 5.87 4.28 -10.48
C ALA A 222 4.38 3.90 -10.62
N LEU A 223 3.90 2.90 -9.86
CA LEU A 223 2.48 2.53 -9.82
C LEU A 223 1.60 3.66 -9.29
N ASP A 224 2.03 4.39 -8.26
CA ASP A 224 1.31 5.56 -7.76
C ASP A 224 1.18 6.64 -8.84
N GLY A 225 2.24 6.87 -9.61
CA GLY A 225 2.20 7.78 -10.75
C GLY A 225 1.18 7.35 -11.81
N ILE A 226 1.16 6.06 -12.17
CA ILE A 226 0.20 5.48 -13.13
C ILE A 226 -1.22 5.60 -12.61
N ALA A 227 -1.47 5.27 -11.35
CA ALA A 227 -2.79 5.38 -10.73
C ALA A 227 -3.31 6.82 -10.77
N ARG A 228 -2.47 7.82 -10.47
CA ARG A 228 -2.83 9.24 -10.57
C ARG A 228 -3.18 9.66 -12.01
N LEU A 229 -2.43 9.19 -12.99
CA LEU A 229 -2.73 9.46 -14.41
C LEU A 229 -4.07 8.85 -14.82
N THR A 230 -4.35 7.62 -14.36
CA THR A 230 -5.65 6.95 -14.58
C THR A 230 -6.78 7.75 -13.95
N LEU A 231 -6.64 8.19 -12.70
CA LEU A 231 -7.61 9.02 -12.00
C LEU A 231 -7.88 10.32 -12.75
N ASN A 232 -6.85 11.03 -13.19
CA ASN A 232 -6.99 12.27 -13.94
C ASN A 232 -7.71 12.06 -15.27
N ALA A 233 -7.54 10.91 -15.90
CA ALA A 233 -8.25 10.57 -17.15
C ALA A 233 -9.73 10.22 -16.94
N LEU A 234 -10.08 9.59 -15.80
CA LEU A 234 -11.43 9.15 -15.46
C LEU A 234 -12.27 10.25 -14.80
N SER A 235 -11.67 11.06 -13.95
CA SER A 235 -12.34 12.01 -13.05
C SER A 235 -13.32 13.01 -13.69
N PRO A 236 -13.16 13.52 -14.91
CA PRO A 236 -14.09 14.51 -15.46
C PRO A 236 -15.48 13.94 -15.81
N THR A 237 -15.58 12.63 -16.00
CA THR A 237 -16.78 12.01 -16.57
C THR A 237 -17.39 10.90 -15.69
N ILE A 238 -16.64 10.36 -14.76
CA ILE A 238 -17.02 9.18 -13.97
C ILE A 238 -16.70 9.45 -12.50
N PRO A 239 -17.64 9.25 -11.57
CA PRO A 239 -17.33 9.28 -10.15
C PRO A 239 -16.43 8.08 -9.81
N VAL A 240 -15.15 8.36 -9.52
CA VAL A 240 -14.14 7.34 -9.23
C VAL A 240 -13.76 7.39 -7.77
N ASP A 241 -13.61 6.24 -7.13
CA ASP A 241 -12.96 6.14 -5.84
C ASP A 241 -11.45 5.98 -6.03
N GLU A 242 -10.69 6.99 -5.63
CA GLU A 242 -9.23 7.02 -5.78
C GLU A 242 -8.56 5.79 -5.17
N ILE A 243 -9.02 5.37 -3.98
CA ILE A 243 -8.42 4.27 -3.25
C ILE A 243 -8.62 2.96 -4.01
N GLU A 244 -9.79 2.76 -4.62
CA GLU A 244 -10.05 1.55 -5.42
C GLU A 244 -9.12 1.47 -6.63
N VAL A 245 -8.80 2.59 -7.28
CA VAL A 245 -7.83 2.61 -8.38
C VAL A 245 -6.44 2.22 -7.91
N TYR A 246 -5.95 2.78 -6.79
CA TYR A 246 -4.67 2.39 -6.22
C TYR A 246 -4.63 0.92 -5.81
N LEU A 247 -5.67 0.44 -5.13
CA LEU A 247 -5.77 -0.96 -4.71
C LEU A 247 -5.80 -1.92 -5.89
N ALA A 248 -6.52 -1.58 -6.96
CA ALA A 248 -6.58 -2.39 -8.17
C ALA A 248 -5.18 -2.61 -8.78
N TYR A 249 -4.40 -1.53 -8.96
CA TYR A 249 -3.03 -1.65 -9.46
C TYR A 249 -2.12 -2.40 -8.49
N GLN A 250 -2.13 -2.06 -7.22
CA GLN A 250 -1.24 -2.68 -6.23
C GLN A 250 -1.54 -4.17 -6.05
N THR A 251 -2.81 -4.54 -5.96
CA THR A 251 -3.21 -5.95 -5.74
C THR A 251 -2.93 -6.80 -6.96
N GLN A 252 -3.37 -6.37 -8.14
CA GLN A 252 -3.25 -7.19 -9.35
C GLN A 252 -1.81 -7.23 -9.90
N LEU A 253 -1.00 -6.21 -9.64
CA LEU A 253 0.39 -6.15 -10.08
C LEU A 253 1.40 -6.53 -9.01
N ARG A 254 0.94 -6.97 -7.83
CA ARG A 254 1.81 -7.40 -6.75
C ARG A 254 2.83 -8.46 -7.18
N ASP A 255 2.36 -9.56 -7.73
CA ASP A 255 3.21 -10.67 -8.13
C ASP A 255 3.96 -10.42 -9.45
N PRO A 256 3.33 -9.88 -10.53
CA PRO A 256 4.04 -9.53 -11.76
C PRO A 256 5.19 -8.51 -11.56
N LEU A 257 5.09 -7.62 -10.59
CA LEU A 257 6.10 -6.63 -10.24
C LEU A 257 6.89 -6.95 -8.96
N GLU A 258 6.72 -8.15 -8.41
CA GLU A 258 7.43 -8.62 -7.21
C GLU A 258 7.31 -7.66 -6.01
N GLN A 259 6.13 -7.12 -5.77
CA GLN A 259 5.84 -6.13 -4.73
C GLN A 259 5.76 -6.79 -3.35
N ARG A 260 6.90 -7.24 -2.82
CA ARG A 260 7.00 -8.04 -1.59
C ARG A 260 6.59 -7.29 -0.31
N HIS A 261 6.55 -5.96 -0.34
CA HIS A 261 6.14 -5.12 0.80
C HIS A 261 4.63 -5.04 0.94
N LEU A 262 3.89 -5.31 -0.12
CA LEU A 262 2.44 -5.30 -0.10
C LEU A 262 1.90 -6.53 0.62
N ALA A 263 0.76 -6.38 1.26
CA ALA A 263 0.01 -7.52 1.77
C ALA A 263 -0.28 -8.52 0.64
N PRO A 264 -0.30 -9.84 0.93
CA PRO A 264 -0.52 -10.87 -0.10
C PRO A 264 -1.85 -10.70 -0.83
N ASP A 265 -2.89 -10.36 -0.08
CA ASP A 265 -4.24 -10.17 -0.58
C ASP A 265 -4.80 -8.84 -0.08
N MET A 266 -5.31 -8.03 -0.98
CA MET A 266 -6.05 -6.81 -0.69
C MET A 266 -7.38 -6.88 -1.43
N ARG A 267 -8.47 -6.56 -0.75
CA ARG A 267 -9.76 -6.46 -1.40
C ARG A 267 -9.92 -5.08 -2.01
N PHE A 268 -10.46 -5.02 -3.21
CA PHE A 268 -10.90 -3.83 -3.88
C PHE A 268 -12.20 -4.13 -4.63
N LEU A 269 -12.98 -3.12 -4.93
CA LEU A 269 -14.21 -3.27 -5.68
C LEU A 269 -13.99 -2.94 -7.16
N THR A 270 -14.78 -3.55 -8.04
CA THR A 270 -14.70 -3.34 -9.51
C THR A 270 -14.97 -1.90 -9.96
N VAL A 271 -15.36 -1.03 -9.05
CA VAL A 271 -15.54 0.41 -9.27
C VAL A 271 -14.22 1.18 -9.55
N SER A 272 -13.10 0.49 -9.56
CA SER A 272 -11.80 1.07 -9.94
C SER A 272 -11.70 1.47 -11.40
N HIS A 273 -12.51 0.91 -12.29
CA HIS A 273 -12.44 1.07 -13.75
C HIS A 273 -11.07 0.67 -14.37
N VAL A 274 -10.24 -0.05 -13.63
CA VAL A 274 -8.95 -0.57 -14.13
C VAL A 274 -9.17 -1.92 -14.80
N ASN A 275 -8.83 -2.02 -16.05
CA ASN A 275 -9.03 -3.23 -16.85
C ASN A 275 -7.70 -3.97 -17.16
N GLY A 276 -7.80 -5.15 -17.76
CA GLY A 276 -6.62 -5.98 -18.06
C GLY A 276 -5.59 -5.35 -19.01
N ASP A 277 -6.00 -4.45 -19.89
CA ASP A 277 -5.08 -3.76 -20.79
C ASP A 277 -4.38 -2.60 -20.08
N ASP A 278 -5.04 -1.95 -19.13
CA ASP A 278 -4.40 -0.97 -18.23
C ASP A 278 -3.28 -1.63 -17.41
N LEU A 279 -3.55 -2.82 -16.87
CA LEU A 279 -2.58 -3.59 -16.11
C LEU A 279 -1.36 -4.01 -16.95
N LYS A 280 -1.59 -4.48 -18.19
CA LYS A 280 -0.49 -4.82 -19.10
C LYS A 280 0.38 -3.61 -19.45
N ARG A 281 -0.26 -2.46 -19.73
CA ARG A 281 0.46 -1.19 -19.97
C ARG A 281 1.25 -0.77 -18.74
N ALA A 282 0.66 -0.85 -17.56
CA ALA A 282 1.33 -0.50 -16.32
C ALA A 282 2.59 -1.36 -16.07
N ILE A 283 2.52 -2.69 -16.26
CA ILE A 283 3.68 -3.57 -16.16
C ILE A 283 4.80 -3.13 -17.12
N ALA A 284 4.46 -2.88 -18.38
CA ALA A 284 5.43 -2.47 -19.39
C ALA A 284 6.09 -1.13 -19.01
N THR A 285 5.28 -0.13 -18.63
CA THR A 285 5.75 1.19 -18.22
C THR A 285 6.65 1.14 -16.99
N VAL A 286 6.26 0.40 -15.94
CA VAL A 286 7.08 0.27 -14.72
C VAL A 286 8.42 -0.38 -15.02
N ARG A 287 8.45 -1.45 -15.82
CA ARG A 287 9.69 -2.14 -16.21
C ARG A 287 10.61 -1.26 -17.06
N GLU A 288 10.04 -0.51 -18.00
CA GLU A 288 10.79 0.44 -18.82
C GLU A 288 11.39 1.56 -17.97
N GLN A 289 10.58 2.18 -17.10
CA GLN A 289 11.05 3.21 -16.18
C GLN A 289 12.13 2.69 -15.24
N GLU A 290 11.99 1.46 -14.72
CA GLU A 290 13.01 0.84 -13.88
C GLU A 290 14.32 0.65 -14.64
N ALA A 291 14.27 0.17 -15.88
CA ALA A 291 15.46 -0.04 -16.69
C ALA A 291 16.22 1.25 -16.99
N ILE A 292 15.49 2.34 -17.19
CA ILE A 292 16.07 3.65 -17.56
C ILE A 292 16.49 4.46 -16.32
N SER A 293 15.64 4.50 -15.28
CA SER A 293 15.71 5.53 -14.22
C SER A 293 16.06 4.99 -12.83
N PHE A 294 16.23 3.69 -12.65
CA PHE A 294 16.48 3.12 -11.31
C PHE A 294 17.82 3.60 -10.71
N ALA A 295 18.84 3.76 -11.51
CA ALA A 295 20.14 4.27 -11.04
C ALA A 295 20.04 5.71 -10.53
N ASP A 296 19.28 6.55 -11.24
CA ASP A 296 19.02 7.93 -10.86
C ASP A 296 18.18 8.02 -9.59
N TYR A 297 17.16 7.15 -9.47
CA TYR A 297 16.35 7.04 -8.28
C TYR A 297 17.19 6.75 -7.03
N LEU A 298 18.09 5.79 -7.12
CA LEU A 298 19.02 5.48 -6.02
C LEU A 298 19.91 6.69 -5.68
N ALA A 299 20.40 7.37 -6.70
CA ALA A 299 21.35 8.46 -6.55
C ALA A 299 20.76 9.74 -5.95
N THR A 300 19.48 10.03 -6.28
CA THR A 300 18.94 11.37 -6.06
C THR A 300 17.64 11.41 -5.28
N ARG A 301 16.94 10.28 -5.16
CA ARG A 301 15.59 10.24 -4.58
C ARG A 301 15.43 9.32 -3.39
N TRP A 302 16.13 8.19 -3.37
CA TRP A 302 15.96 7.20 -2.33
C TRP A 302 16.95 7.40 -1.18
N GLN A 303 16.62 8.27 -0.25
CA GLN A 303 17.44 8.63 0.90
C GLN A 303 18.01 7.45 1.72
N PRO A 304 17.30 6.31 1.89
CA PRO A 304 17.86 5.17 2.61
C PRO A 304 19.17 4.64 2.03
N TRP A 305 19.37 4.72 0.70
CA TRP A 305 20.63 4.37 0.05
C TRP A 305 21.77 5.30 0.47
N GLU A 306 21.53 6.60 0.45
CA GLU A 306 22.47 7.61 0.90
C GLU A 306 22.86 7.41 2.38
N THR A 307 21.87 7.11 3.23
CA THR A 307 22.07 6.83 4.67
C THR A 307 23.05 5.68 4.90
N VAL A 308 22.94 4.59 4.13
CA VAL A 308 23.85 3.47 4.20
C VAL A 308 25.24 3.84 3.66
N LEU A 309 25.33 4.47 2.49
CA LEU A 309 26.60 4.89 1.90
C LEU A 309 27.40 5.80 2.83
N ARG A 310 26.76 6.74 3.50
CA ARG A 310 27.39 7.65 4.47
C ARG A 310 28.04 6.88 5.64
N ARG A 311 27.50 5.74 6.04
CA ARG A 311 28.05 4.92 7.12
C ARG A 311 29.18 4.00 6.66
N ILE A 312 28.99 3.33 5.51
CA ILE A 312 29.94 2.28 5.08
C ILE A 312 31.10 2.81 4.24
N ALA A 313 30.93 3.98 3.61
CA ALA A 313 31.92 4.59 2.75
C ALA A 313 31.91 6.14 2.91
N PRO A 314 32.18 6.66 4.12
CA PRO A 314 32.02 8.10 4.41
C PRO A 314 32.93 9.00 3.54
N GLU A 315 34.15 8.55 3.24
CA GLU A 315 35.09 9.31 2.40
C GLU A 315 34.62 9.37 0.95
N ASP A 316 34.17 8.24 0.39
CA ASP A 316 33.63 8.17 -0.96
C ASP A 316 32.35 8.99 -1.08
N HIS A 317 31.51 8.96 -0.03
CA HIS A 317 30.27 9.75 0.03
C HIS A 317 30.57 11.25 0.05
N ALA A 318 31.47 11.70 0.93
CA ALA A 318 31.87 13.10 1.03
C ALA A 318 32.48 13.64 -0.30
N ALA A 319 33.34 12.83 -0.94
CA ALA A 319 33.93 13.17 -2.24
C ALA A 319 32.85 13.24 -3.35
N MET A 320 31.81 12.41 -3.25
CA MET A 320 30.67 12.44 -4.18
C MET A 320 29.83 13.72 -3.96
N GLU A 321 29.50 14.05 -2.71
CA GLU A 321 28.77 15.29 -2.37
C GLU A 321 29.53 16.54 -2.85
N GLU A 322 30.83 16.61 -2.59
CA GLU A 322 31.66 17.75 -3.03
C GLU A 322 31.62 17.92 -4.56
N ARG A 323 31.78 16.84 -5.31
CA ARG A 323 31.65 16.85 -6.77
C ARG A 323 30.25 17.23 -7.26
N LEU A 324 29.21 16.78 -6.54
CA LEU A 324 27.83 17.13 -6.86
C LEU A 324 27.59 18.64 -6.67
N ILE A 325 28.08 19.19 -5.56
CA ILE A 325 28.00 20.63 -5.26
C ILE A 325 28.78 21.46 -6.32
N GLU A 326 29.98 21.03 -6.66
CA GLU A 326 30.78 21.70 -7.72
C GLU A 326 30.04 21.66 -9.07
N ALA A 327 29.50 20.52 -9.45
CA ALA A 327 28.79 20.33 -10.71
C ALA A 327 27.44 21.08 -10.76
N MET A 328 26.79 21.28 -9.61
CA MET A 328 25.54 22.06 -9.50
C MET A 328 25.77 23.59 -9.64
N GLY A 329 27.01 24.04 -9.67
CA GLY A 329 27.36 25.41 -10.00
C GLY A 329 27.39 25.65 -11.53
N ASP A 330 28.59 25.91 -12.05
CA ASP A 330 28.77 26.31 -13.44
C ASP A 330 28.39 25.28 -14.48
N GLU A 331 28.61 23.97 -14.19
CA GLU A 331 28.27 22.87 -15.10
C GLU A 331 26.76 22.73 -15.29
N PHE A 332 25.98 22.78 -14.20
CA PHE A 332 24.54 22.76 -14.28
C PHE A 332 23.99 23.89 -15.15
N HIS A 333 24.39 25.11 -14.87
CA HIS A 333 23.93 26.27 -15.64
C HIS A 333 24.34 26.19 -17.11
N THR A 334 25.53 25.71 -17.39
CA THR A 334 26.03 25.55 -18.77
C THR A 334 25.18 24.52 -19.51
N ARG A 335 24.95 23.35 -18.95
CA ARG A 335 24.15 22.30 -19.58
C ARG A 335 22.66 22.67 -19.71
N LEU A 336 22.09 23.34 -18.71
CA LEU A 336 20.71 23.80 -18.76
C LEU A 336 20.52 24.84 -19.86
N ASN A 337 21.39 25.84 -19.92
CA ASN A 337 21.33 26.87 -20.95
C ASN A 337 21.50 26.28 -22.36
N GLN A 338 22.45 25.37 -22.53
CA GLN A 338 22.63 24.69 -23.82
C GLN A 338 21.34 23.95 -24.26
N ARG A 339 20.65 23.25 -23.36
CA ARG A 339 19.40 22.55 -23.68
C ARG A 339 18.26 23.51 -23.99
N LEU A 340 18.16 24.60 -23.26
CA LEU A 340 17.17 25.64 -23.51
C LEU A 340 17.40 26.28 -24.89
N ASP A 341 18.65 26.55 -25.24
CA ASP A 341 19.06 27.11 -26.56
C ASP A 341 18.73 26.11 -27.69
N GLU A 342 19.12 24.85 -27.56
CA GLU A 342 18.81 23.77 -28.52
C GLU A 342 17.30 23.56 -28.73
N ALA A 343 16.50 23.77 -27.69
CA ALA A 343 15.04 23.71 -27.76
C ALA A 343 14.39 25.02 -28.22
N GLY A 344 15.11 26.10 -28.34
CA GLY A 344 14.57 27.44 -28.65
C GLY A 344 13.72 28.02 -27.51
N LEU A 345 13.96 27.62 -26.26
CA LEU A 345 13.20 28.00 -25.07
C LEU A 345 13.99 28.82 -24.06
N THR A 346 15.04 29.51 -24.51
CA THR A 346 15.88 30.37 -23.67
C THR A 346 15.05 31.45 -22.99
N GLY A 347 15.13 31.51 -21.66
CA GLY A 347 14.37 32.46 -20.84
C GLY A 347 12.93 32.03 -20.52
N ASP A 348 12.51 30.80 -20.89
CA ASP A 348 11.23 30.23 -20.49
C ASP A 348 11.36 29.55 -19.12
N ALA A 349 10.81 30.18 -18.09
CA ALA A 349 10.80 29.64 -16.71
C ALA A 349 10.05 28.31 -16.55
N GLY A 350 9.11 28.00 -17.45
CA GLY A 350 8.41 26.71 -17.47
C GLY A 350 9.32 25.61 -17.99
N ALA A 351 10.06 25.88 -19.07
CA ALA A 351 11.06 24.99 -19.63
C ALA A 351 12.22 24.75 -18.64
N GLU A 352 12.69 25.79 -17.95
CA GLU A 352 13.71 25.65 -16.90
C GLU A 352 13.27 24.71 -15.78
N ARG A 353 12.04 24.82 -15.30
CA ARG A 353 11.47 23.92 -14.28
C ARG A 353 11.37 22.49 -14.74
N THR A 354 11.20 22.25 -16.04
CA THR A 354 11.07 20.91 -16.61
C THR A 354 12.42 20.29 -16.92
N LEU A 355 13.36 21.05 -17.50
CA LEU A 355 14.66 20.57 -17.93
C LEU A 355 15.69 20.55 -16.78
N GLY A 356 15.57 21.44 -15.80
CA GLY A 356 16.48 21.51 -14.66
C GLY A 356 16.64 20.18 -13.92
N PRO A 357 15.57 19.51 -13.47
CA PRO A 357 15.67 18.20 -12.82
C PRO A 357 16.32 17.14 -13.71
N GLN A 358 16.15 17.19 -15.03
CA GLN A 358 16.77 16.25 -15.95
C GLN A 358 18.28 16.43 -16.02
N VAL A 359 18.74 17.67 -16.09
CA VAL A 359 20.18 18.02 -16.06
C VAL A 359 20.83 17.60 -14.74
N VAL A 360 20.15 17.83 -13.61
CA VAL A 360 20.61 17.38 -12.28
C VAL A 360 20.79 15.86 -12.27
N SER A 361 19.79 15.11 -12.76
CA SER A 361 19.84 13.65 -12.81
C SER A 361 20.99 13.13 -13.68
N GLU A 362 21.27 13.78 -14.80
CA GLU A 362 22.38 13.42 -15.67
C GLU A 362 23.75 13.65 -15.01
N ILE A 363 23.94 14.79 -14.41
CA ILE A 363 25.17 15.15 -13.66
C ILE A 363 25.38 14.12 -12.54
N ALA A 364 24.34 13.85 -11.73
CA ALA A 364 24.41 12.90 -10.66
C ALA A 364 24.75 11.48 -11.16
N ARG A 365 24.17 11.07 -12.28
CA ARG A 365 24.45 9.75 -12.92
C ARG A 365 25.90 9.65 -13.35
N GLU A 366 26.46 10.68 -13.98
CA GLU A 366 27.84 10.70 -14.42
C GLU A 366 28.82 10.63 -13.23
N ILE A 367 28.55 11.38 -12.17
CA ILE A 367 29.36 11.36 -10.94
C ILE A 367 29.34 9.97 -10.32
N LEU A 368 28.16 9.36 -10.18
CA LEU A 368 28.02 8.02 -9.63
C LEU A 368 28.67 6.94 -10.51
N ALA A 369 28.59 7.07 -11.84
CA ALA A 369 29.24 6.13 -12.75
C ALA A 369 30.77 6.14 -12.62
N ARG A 370 31.36 7.26 -12.21
CA ARG A 370 32.80 7.44 -12.02
C ARG A 370 33.27 7.12 -10.60
N SER A 371 32.35 6.92 -9.64
CA SER A 371 32.69 6.65 -8.24
C SER A 371 33.20 5.21 -8.03
N PRO A 372 34.29 5.00 -7.28
CA PRO A 372 34.88 3.68 -7.00
C PRO A 372 33.96 2.78 -6.17
N ALA A 373 32.93 3.33 -5.49
CA ALA A 373 31.95 2.55 -4.72
C ALA A 373 31.18 1.50 -5.56
N ARG A 374 31.08 1.69 -6.88
CA ARG A 374 30.44 0.73 -7.79
C ARG A 374 31.25 -0.54 -7.98
N SER A 375 32.57 -0.50 -7.73
CA SER A 375 33.47 -1.67 -7.85
C SER A 375 33.31 -2.64 -6.69
N LYS A 376 32.80 -2.21 -5.52
CA LYS A 376 32.57 -3.06 -4.33
C LYS A 376 31.18 -3.67 -4.27
N ALA A 377 30.26 -3.22 -5.12
CA ALA A 377 28.86 -3.72 -5.19
C ALA A 377 28.62 -4.71 -6.35
N ARG A 378 29.67 -5.06 -7.13
CA ARG A 378 29.69 -6.15 -8.08
C ARG A 378 30.33 -7.39 -7.43
#